data_424720e72d31f9bd2849216ce848d8d4
#
_entry.id   424720e72d31f9bd2849216ce848d8d4
#
_cell.length_a   1.000
_cell.length_b   1.000
_cell.length_c   1.000
_cell.angle_alpha   90.00
_cell.angle_beta   90.00
_cell.angle_gamma   90.00
#
_symmetry.space_group_name_H-M   'P 1'
#
loop_
_entity.id
_entity.type
_entity.pdbx_description
1 polymer ?
#
loop_
_entity_poly.entity_id
_entity_poly.type
_entity_poly.pdbx_seq_one_letter_code
_entity_poly.pdbx_strand_id
1 'polypeptide(L)'
;DGMGDLIGVYEKLDYIKSLGCDGIWFSPLYPSPGVDCGYDISDYMDIAQEFGGMEAFKKVLDGAHERGMKVIMDLVVNHTSTEHDWFKKSREKIEPYTDYYIWRPAKPNGKLPNNWDSLFEGKAWAWDEVRQEYYMHLFAIEQADLNMDNPLVREEVKKVLKFWLDMGVDGFREDVITFISKKEGLPDDYIMPASKGFNYFNHGPHLHEYLAEFKEDVFSKYDCMTLAEAPMVTPKVALKYIDETAEPVLDMMIQFATQEADCLFMDFNHIPFSLRKLKKAYSSWQNGLEGKGWNMLYIENHDHPRMVSRYGSEKFHEESAKMLAVSYMFLKGTPFVYQGQEIGMSNWYPSDPEMYEDVQTRWQYENVGTKKSPEKR
;
A
#
# COMPACT_ATOMS: atom_id res chain seq x y z
N ASP A 1 21.37 -0.05 -15.99
CA ASP A 1 21.31 0.98 -14.98
C ASP A 1 20.80 0.46 -13.63
N GLY A 2 20.22 -0.76 -13.60
CA GLY A 2 19.70 -1.41 -12.39
C GLY A 2 18.22 -1.16 -12.12
N MET A 3 17.55 -0.33 -12.90
CA MET A 3 16.12 -0.09 -12.82
C MET A 3 15.39 -0.90 -13.90
N GLY A 4 14.34 -1.63 -13.52
CA GLY A 4 13.45 -2.29 -14.48
C GLY A 4 12.53 -1.29 -15.18
N ASP A 5 12.09 -1.60 -16.40
CA ASP A 5 11.19 -0.76 -17.18
C ASP A 5 10.04 -1.56 -17.82
N LEU A 6 9.08 -0.85 -18.38
CA LEU A 6 7.90 -1.43 -19.01
C LEU A 6 8.23 -2.17 -20.32
N ILE A 7 9.32 -1.81 -20.99
CA ILE A 7 9.76 -2.55 -22.19
C ILE A 7 10.29 -3.93 -21.78
N GLY A 8 11.07 -4.00 -20.70
CA GLY A 8 11.48 -5.27 -20.10
C GLY A 8 10.31 -6.15 -19.66
N VAL A 9 9.26 -5.55 -19.08
CA VAL A 9 8.01 -6.27 -18.76
C VAL A 9 7.36 -6.81 -20.03
N TYR A 10 7.21 -5.96 -21.06
CA TYR A 10 6.63 -6.40 -22.34
C TYR A 10 7.36 -7.61 -22.93
N GLU A 11 8.69 -7.60 -22.92
CA GLU A 11 9.51 -8.71 -23.40
C GLU A 11 9.36 -9.99 -22.58
N LYS A 12 8.87 -9.87 -21.32
CA LYS A 12 8.67 -10.99 -20.39
C LYS A 12 7.21 -11.44 -20.25
N LEU A 13 6.26 -10.86 -20.98
CA LEU A 13 4.84 -11.23 -20.88
C LEU A 13 4.60 -12.72 -21.12
N ASP A 14 5.27 -13.33 -22.12
CA ASP A 14 5.15 -14.77 -22.39
C ASP A 14 5.73 -15.63 -21.25
N TYR A 15 6.82 -15.18 -20.63
CA TYR A 15 7.36 -15.83 -19.44
C TYR A 15 6.38 -15.77 -18.28
N ILE A 16 5.83 -14.59 -17.97
CA ILE A 16 4.84 -14.39 -16.91
C ILE A 16 3.61 -15.27 -17.15
N LYS A 17 3.09 -15.29 -18.39
CA LYS A 17 1.96 -16.17 -18.74
C LYS A 17 2.30 -17.64 -18.59
N SER A 18 3.53 -18.06 -18.89
CA SER A 18 3.97 -19.46 -18.75
C SER A 18 4.03 -19.94 -17.30
N LEU A 19 4.13 -19.00 -16.32
CA LEU A 19 4.01 -19.31 -14.89
C LEU A 19 2.56 -19.60 -14.44
N GLY A 20 1.59 -19.39 -15.34
CA GLY A 20 0.16 -19.54 -15.03
C GLY A 20 -0.48 -18.27 -14.46
N CYS A 21 0.18 -17.13 -14.56
CA CYS A 21 -0.38 -15.86 -14.13
C CYS A 21 -1.46 -15.38 -15.11
N ASP A 22 -2.59 -14.94 -14.57
CA ASP A 22 -3.73 -14.38 -15.32
C ASP A 22 -3.80 -12.84 -15.21
N GLY A 23 -2.90 -12.22 -14.47
CA GLY A 23 -2.80 -10.78 -14.33
C GLY A 23 -1.45 -10.33 -13.77
N ILE A 24 -1.19 -9.04 -13.93
CA ILE A 24 0.00 -8.36 -13.41
C ILE A 24 -0.49 -7.17 -12.58
N TRP A 25 -0.04 -7.06 -11.35
CA TRP A 25 -0.15 -5.85 -10.55
C TRP A 25 1.18 -5.12 -10.56
N PHE A 26 1.14 -3.85 -10.92
CA PHE A 26 2.29 -2.94 -10.85
C PHE A 26 2.23 -2.10 -9.57
N SER A 27 3.33 -2.04 -8.82
CA SER A 27 3.58 -0.93 -7.89
C SER A 27 3.50 0.41 -8.63
N PRO A 28 3.39 1.57 -7.96
CA PRO A 28 3.14 2.83 -8.64
C PRO A 28 4.09 3.09 -9.81
N LEU A 29 3.52 3.38 -10.98
CA LEU A 29 4.25 3.72 -12.21
C LEU A 29 4.18 5.22 -12.54
N TYR A 30 3.52 5.98 -11.69
CA TYR A 30 3.26 7.41 -11.85
C TYR A 30 4.54 8.23 -11.69
N PRO A 31 4.59 9.47 -12.25
CA PRO A 31 5.63 10.42 -11.91
C PRO A 31 5.73 10.64 -10.39
N SER A 32 6.94 10.52 -9.87
CA SER A 32 7.24 10.60 -8.44
C SER A 32 8.64 11.18 -8.21
N PRO A 33 8.88 11.99 -7.17
CA PRO A 33 10.23 12.34 -6.73
C PRO A 33 11.04 11.14 -6.19
N GLY A 34 10.39 10.03 -5.85
CA GLY A 34 11.05 8.79 -5.43
C GLY A 34 11.48 8.77 -3.97
N VAL A 35 10.86 9.58 -3.13
CA VAL A 35 11.11 9.57 -1.67
C VAL A 35 10.70 8.24 -1.06
N ASP A 36 9.59 7.66 -1.54
CA ASP A 36 9.05 6.40 -1.09
C ASP A 36 8.81 5.44 -2.27
N CYS A 37 9.86 5.21 -3.05
CA CYS A 37 9.90 4.21 -4.13
C CYS A 37 8.69 4.28 -5.10
N GLY A 38 8.14 5.49 -5.34
CA GLY A 38 7.00 5.73 -6.23
C GLY A 38 5.67 5.97 -5.51
N TYR A 39 5.55 5.70 -4.22
CA TYR A 39 4.34 5.96 -3.44
C TYR A 39 4.13 7.45 -3.09
N ASP A 40 5.10 8.32 -3.35
CA ASP A 40 5.00 9.79 -3.29
C ASP A 40 4.65 10.36 -4.67
N ILE A 41 3.40 10.19 -5.10
CA ILE A 41 2.92 10.51 -6.45
C ILE A 41 2.82 12.01 -6.67
N SER A 42 3.39 12.50 -7.78
CA SER A 42 3.32 13.90 -8.21
C SER A 42 2.35 14.18 -9.38
N ASP A 43 1.96 13.15 -10.13
CA ASP A 43 0.94 13.21 -11.19
C ASP A 43 0.26 11.84 -11.34
N TYR A 44 -1.06 11.79 -11.18
CA TYR A 44 -1.83 10.54 -11.30
C TYR A 44 -2.21 10.15 -12.74
N MET A 45 -2.02 11.04 -13.71
CA MET A 45 -2.53 10.81 -15.07
C MET A 45 -1.41 10.62 -16.11
N ASP A 46 -0.19 10.36 -15.66
CA ASP A 46 0.94 10.04 -16.53
C ASP A 46 1.72 8.83 -15.98
N ILE A 47 2.61 8.30 -16.79
CA ILE A 47 3.57 7.25 -16.44
C ILE A 47 4.96 7.85 -16.43
N ALA A 48 5.72 7.55 -15.38
CA ALA A 48 7.07 8.07 -15.22
C ALA A 48 7.98 7.71 -16.41
N GLN A 49 8.78 8.67 -16.85
CA GLN A 49 9.63 8.52 -18.02
C GLN A 49 10.74 7.48 -17.82
N GLU A 50 11.20 7.30 -16.59
CA GLU A 50 12.16 6.26 -16.23
C GLU A 50 11.64 4.85 -16.50
N PHE A 51 10.33 4.63 -16.46
CA PHE A 51 9.70 3.35 -16.82
C PHE A 51 9.34 3.24 -18.31
N GLY A 52 9.58 4.29 -19.10
CA GLY A 52 9.30 4.32 -20.54
C GLY A 52 8.06 5.12 -20.93
N GLY A 53 7.39 5.76 -19.98
CA GLY A 53 6.26 6.65 -20.19
C GLY A 53 4.99 5.95 -20.70
N MET A 54 4.01 6.76 -21.07
CA MET A 54 2.67 6.30 -21.45
C MET A 54 2.67 5.37 -22.69
N GLU A 55 3.57 5.55 -23.64
CA GLU A 55 3.63 4.68 -24.83
C GLU A 55 4.06 3.25 -24.47
N ALA A 56 5.07 3.13 -23.58
CA ALA A 56 5.51 1.82 -23.10
C ALA A 56 4.42 1.14 -22.25
N PHE A 57 3.69 1.91 -21.43
CA PHE A 57 2.58 1.39 -20.65
C PHE A 57 1.47 0.81 -21.54
N LYS A 58 1.02 1.56 -22.55
CA LYS A 58 0.01 1.09 -23.50
C LYS A 58 0.44 -0.18 -24.21
N LYS A 59 1.71 -0.26 -24.61
CA LYS A 59 2.27 -1.47 -25.23
C LYS A 59 2.20 -2.68 -24.29
N VAL A 60 2.49 -2.50 -23.00
CA VAL A 60 2.36 -3.57 -21.99
C VAL A 60 0.91 -3.96 -21.79
N LEU A 61 0.01 -2.98 -21.66
CA LEU A 61 -1.43 -3.20 -21.48
C LEU A 61 -2.02 -4.02 -22.63
N ASP A 62 -1.81 -3.57 -23.86
CA ASP A 62 -2.25 -4.28 -25.09
C ASP A 62 -1.65 -5.68 -25.16
N GLY A 63 -0.33 -5.79 -24.95
CA GLY A 63 0.36 -7.07 -24.99
C GLY A 63 -0.07 -8.06 -23.89
N ALA A 64 -0.43 -7.58 -22.71
CA ALA A 64 -1.03 -8.40 -21.66
C ALA A 64 -2.42 -8.90 -22.09
N HIS A 65 -3.26 -8.01 -22.58
CA HIS A 65 -4.61 -8.34 -23.06
C HIS A 65 -4.59 -9.35 -24.24
N GLU A 66 -3.68 -9.20 -25.19
CA GLU A 66 -3.49 -10.17 -26.28
C GLU A 66 -3.20 -11.59 -25.77
N ARG A 67 -2.63 -11.72 -24.57
CA ARG A 67 -2.33 -13.00 -23.91
C ARG A 67 -3.40 -13.43 -22.90
N GLY A 68 -4.52 -12.70 -22.84
CA GLY A 68 -5.60 -12.94 -21.87
C GLY A 68 -5.15 -12.70 -20.43
N MET A 69 -4.23 -11.78 -20.19
CA MET A 69 -3.81 -11.34 -18.85
C MET A 69 -4.41 -9.98 -18.54
N LYS A 70 -4.73 -9.78 -17.26
CA LYS A 70 -5.24 -8.53 -16.71
C LYS A 70 -4.12 -7.64 -16.19
N VAL A 71 -4.33 -6.32 -16.21
CA VAL A 71 -3.39 -5.33 -15.68
C VAL A 71 -4.04 -4.55 -14.55
N ILE A 72 -3.44 -4.62 -13.37
CA ILE A 72 -3.88 -3.95 -12.15
C ILE A 72 -2.86 -2.87 -11.81
N MET A 73 -3.32 -1.64 -11.61
CA MET A 73 -2.48 -0.53 -11.17
C MET A 73 -2.59 -0.32 -9.64
N ASP A 74 -1.61 0.37 -9.09
CA ASP A 74 -1.67 0.82 -7.70
C ASP A 74 -2.44 2.14 -7.61
N LEU A 75 -3.37 2.27 -6.67
CA LEU A 75 -4.13 3.48 -6.39
C LEU A 75 -3.72 4.03 -5.02
N VAL A 76 -2.87 5.03 -5.00
CA VAL A 76 -2.36 5.67 -3.78
C VAL A 76 -3.12 6.99 -3.56
N VAL A 77 -4.19 6.95 -2.77
CA VAL A 77 -5.08 8.12 -2.57
C VAL A 77 -5.25 8.54 -1.12
N ASN A 78 -4.49 7.93 -0.20
CA ASN A 78 -4.38 8.48 1.15
C ASN A 78 -3.60 9.81 1.16
N HIS A 79 -2.58 9.93 0.32
CA HIS A 79 -1.64 11.06 0.26
C HIS A 79 -1.16 11.30 -1.16
N THR A 80 -0.48 12.42 -1.38
CA THR A 80 0.32 12.70 -2.58
C THR A 80 1.70 13.16 -2.17
N SER A 81 2.62 13.22 -3.13
CA SER A 81 3.85 14.01 -2.95
C SER A 81 3.54 15.48 -2.66
N THR A 82 4.37 16.13 -1.86
CA THR A 82 4.36 17.61 -1.73
C THR A 82 4.75 18.32 -3.03
N GLU A 83 5.30 17.57 -4.01
CA GLU A 83 5.56 18.07 -5.37
C GLU A 83 4.33 17.99 -6.29
N HIS A 84 3.22 17.37 -5.86
CA HIS A 84 1.98 17.34 -6.61
C HIS A 84 1.40 18.74 -6.77
N ASP A 85 0.86 19.05 -7.95
CA ASP A 85 0.27 20.36 -8.27
C ASP A 85 -0.87 20.75 -7.31
N TRP A 86 -1.66 19.78 -6.85
CA TRP A 86 -2.70 20.02 -5.85
C TRP A 86 -2.11 20.51 -4.52
N PHE A 87 -0.99 19.95 -4.05
CA PHE A 87 -0.37 20.38 -2.81
C PHE A 87 0.19 21.81 -2.95
N LYS A 88 0.90 22.11 -4.04
CA LYS A 88 1.45 23.43 -4.30
C LYS A 88 0.36 24.51 -4.30
N LYS A 89 -0.76 24.24 -4.94
CA LYS A 89 -1.92 25.15 -4.95
C LYS A 89 -2.61 25.23 -3.58
N SER A 90 -2.75 24.11 -2.86
CA SER A 90 -3.33 24.07 -1.52
C SER A 90 -2.50 24.89 -0.53
N ARG A 91 -1.17 24.75 -0.55
CA ARG A 91 -0.24 25.52 0.30
C ARG A 91 -0.36 27.02 0.07
N GLU A 92 -0.63 27.47 -1.17
CA GLU A 92 -0.84 28.89 -1.55
C GLU A 92 -2.28 29.35 -1.37
N LYS A 93 -3.17 28.50 -0.85
CA LYS A 93 -4.62 28.78 -0.66
C LYS A 93 -5.34 29.16 -1.95
N ILE A 94 -4.97 28.53 -3.07
CA ILE A 94 -5.61 28.73 -4.38
C ILE A 94 -6.85 27.85 -4.47
N GLU A 95 -8.02 28.45 -4.66
CA GLU A 95 -9.26 27.71 -4.87
C GLU A 95 -9.28 26.96 -6.22
N PRO A 96 -9.88 25.77 -6.26
CA PRO A 96 -10.61 25.05 -5.19
C PRO A 96 -9.72 24.18 -4.30
N TYR A 97 -8.39 24.26 -4.43
CA TYR A 97 -7.42 23.36 -3.81
C TYR A 97 -7.14 23.66 -2.34
N THR A 98 -7.64 24.78 -1.80
CA THR A 98 -7.33 25.27 -0.44
C THR A 98 -7.41 24.16 0.61
N ASP A 99 -8.46 23.33 0.60
CA ASP A 99 -8.72 22.29 1.58
C ASP A 99 -8.61 20.87 1.02
N TYR A 100 -7.76 20.67 0.00
CA TYR A 100 -7.50 19.32 -0.55
C TYR A 100 -6.68 18.45 0.38
N TYR A 101 -5.91 19.05 1.28
CA TYR A 101 -5.08 18.37 2.28
C TYR A 101 -5.55 18.69 3.70
N ILE A 102 -5.11 17.91 4.66
CA ILE A 102 -5.49 18.09 6.07
C ILE A 102 -4.54 19.11 6.70
N TRP A 103 -4.97 20.36 6.74
CA TRP A 103 -4.25 21.47 7.36
C TRP A 103 -4.80 21.81 8.74
N ARG A 104 -3.93 22.20 9.67
CA ARG A 104 -4.35 22.71 10.99
C ARG A 104 -3.38 23.80 11.47
N PRO A 105 -3.89 24.86 12.12
CA PRO A 105 -3.03 25.84 12.77
C PRO A 105 -2.29 25.22 13.96
N ALA A 106 -1.18 25.84 14.35
CA ALA A 106 -0.52 25.50 15.61
C ALA A 106 -1.47 25.73 16.79
N LYS A 107 -1.38 24.91 17.83
CA LYS A 107 -2.07 25.20 19.12
C LYS A 107 -1.53 26.51 19.71
N PRO A 108 -2.31 27.22 20.59
CA PRO A 108 -1.89 28.53 21.14
C PRO A 108 -0.52 28.53 21.83
N ASN A 109 -0.03 27.38 22.28
CA ASN A 109 1.26 27.19 22.92
C ASN A 109 2.37 26.76 21.93
N GLY A 110 2.14 26.84 20.63
CA GLY A 110 3.05 26.41 19.57
C GLY A 110 3.18 24.89 19.40
N LYS A 111 2.33 24.11 20.09
CA LYS A 111 2.33 22.64 19.98
C LYS A 111 1.63 22.18 18.69
N LEU A 112 1.95 20.91 18.32
CA LEU A 112 1.32 20.21 17.22
C LEU A 112 -0.21 20.11 17.38
N PRO A 113 -0.96 20.00 16.29
CA PRO A 113 -2.42 19.87 16.31
C PRO A 113 -2.94 18.69 17.14
N ASN A 114 -2.23 17.56 17.13
CA ASN A 114 -2.45 16.42 18.02
C ASN A 114 -1.14 15.66 18.25
N ASN A 115 -1.23 14.51 18.95
CA ASN A 115 -0.05 13.71 19.31
C ASN A 115 0.20 12.51 18.40
N TRP A 116 -0.44 12.43 17.22
CA TRP A 116 -0.31 11.30 16.33
C TRP A 116 1.12 11.13 15.83
N ASP A 117 1.49 9.87 15.58
CA ASP A 117 2.79 9.51 15.05
C ASP A 117 2.65 9.20 13.56
N SER A 118 3.67 9.55 12.76
CA SER A 118 3.86 8.99 11.42
C SER A 118 4.19 7.50 11.55
N LEU A 119 3.87 6.73 10.52
CA LEU A 119 4.22 5.31 10.44
C LEU A 119 5.68 5.10 10.07
N PHE A 120 6.30 6.08 9.38
CA PHE A 120 7.69 6.00 8.99
C PHE A 120 8.60 6.75 9.96
N GLU A 121 8.28 8.00 10.28
CA GLU A 121 9.19 8.87 11.03
C GLU A 121 8.48 9.92 11.88
N GLY A 122 8.81 10.00 13.15
CA GLY A 122 8.45 11.10 14.02
C GLY A 122 6.94 11.31 14.22
N LYS A 123 6.49 12.56 14.07
CA LYS A 123 5.11 12.97 14.27
C LYS A 123 4.38 13.15 12.93
N ALA A 124 3.07 12.94 12.93
CA ALA A 124 2.22 13.02 11.75
C ALA A 124 1.93 14.47 11.28
N TRP A 125 2.72 15.45 11.69
CA TRP A 125 2.50 16.86 11.37
C TRP A 125 3.80 17.58 11.02
N ALA A 126 3.84 18.20 9.86
CA ALA A 126 4.94 19.04 9.41
C ALA A 126 4.47 20.49 9.22
N TRP A 127 5.33 21.44 9.61
CA TRP A 127 5.07 22.87 9.47
C TRP A 127 5.36 23.34 8.05
N ASP A 128 4.44 24.07 7.44
CA ASP A 128 4.65 24.71 6.15
C ASP A 128 4.87 26.22 6.33
N GLU A 129 6.03 26.70 5.89
CA GLU A 129 6.41 28.12 6.04
C GLU A 129 5.65 29.06 5.10
N VAL A 130 5.10 28.56 3.98
CA VAL A 130 4.34 29.36 3.04
C VAL A 130 2.93 29.55 3.59
N ARG A 131 2.28 28.45 3.98
CA ARG A 131 0.89 28.46 4.45
C ARG A 131 0.76 28.91 5.91
N GLN A 132 1.84 28.80 6.72
CA GLN A 132 1.86 29.09 8.15
C GLN A 132 0.87 28.21 8.94
N GLU A 133 0.77 26.96 8.53
CA GLU A 133 -0.06 25.90 9.14
C GLU A 133 0.70 24.56 9.10
N TYR A 134 0.27 23.60 9.92
CA TYR A 134 0.72 22.22 9.84
C TYR A 134 -0.13 21.45 8.83
N TYR A 135 0.52 20.63 7.98
CA TYR A 135 -0.16 19.59 7.22
C TYR A 135 0.08 18.22 7.85
N MET A 136 -0.90 17.33 7.70
CA MET A 136 -0.79 15.94 8.13
C MET A 136 0.01 15.13 7.12
N HIS A 137 0.85 14.22 7.65
CA HIS A 137 1.49 13.15 6.89
C HIS A 137 1.56 11.88 7.75
N LEU A 138 0.93 10.81 7.30
CA LEU A 138 0.97 9.52 8.02
C LEU A 138 2.19 8.69 7.65
N PHE A 139 2.90 9.06 6.56
CA PHE A 139 4.11 8.44 6.05
C PHE A 139 5.26 9.45 6.06
N ALA A 140 6.07 9.53 4.99
CA ALA A 140 7.16 10.51 4.93
C ALA A 140 6.64 11.96 4.96
N ILE A 141 7.48 12.89 5.36
CA ILE A 141 7.14 14.33 5.41
C ILE A 141 6.68 14.84 4.03
N GLU A 142 7.24 14.27 2.98
CA GLU A 142 6.92 14.61 1.60
C GLU A 142 5.62 13.96 1.09
N GLN A 143 4.93 13.15 1.90
CA GLN A 143 3.68 12.48 1.56
C GLN A 143 2.50 13.09 2.33
N ALA A 144 1.98 14.22 1.83
CA ALA A 144 0.90 14.96 2.49
C ALA A 144 -0.45 14.25 2.36
N ASP A 145 -1.16 14.06 3.49
CA ASP A 145 -2.46 13.38 3.55
C ASP A 145 -3.57 14.19 2.90
N LEU A 146 -4.29 13.56 1.95
CA LEU A 146 -5.46 14.13 1.31
C LEU A 146 -6.66 14.24 2.28
N ASN A 147 -7.44 15.27 2.11
CA ASN A 147 -8.66 15.49 2.87
C ASN A 147 -9.86 14.85 2.17
N MET A 148 -10.10 13.56 2.38
CA MET A 148 -11.24 12.85 1.77
C MET A 148 -12.62 13.30 2.28
N ASP A 149 -12.67 14.03 3.41
CA ASP A 149 -13.92 14.67 3.84
C ASP A 149 -14.38 15.77 2.85
N ASN A 150 -13.44 16.33 2.08
CA ASN A 150 -13.75 17.25 0.99
C ASN A 150 -14.26 16.51 -0.25
N PRO A 151 -15.53 16.72 -0.66
CA PRO A 151 -16.08 16.04 -1.84
C PRO A 151 -15.34 16.35 -3.14
N LEU A 152 -14.69 17.51 -3.25
CA LEU A 152 -13.91 17.86 -4.45
C LEU A 152 -12.68 16.95 -4.59
N VAL A 153 -12.06 16.53 -3.49
CA VAL A 153 -10.97 15.56 -3.51
C VAL A 153 -11.47 14.20 -4.02
N ARG A 154 -12.63 13.75 -3.55
CA ARG A 154 -13.21 12.48 -4.02
C ARG A 154 -13.59 12.57 -5.52
N GLU A 155 -14.05 13.72 -6.00
CA GLU A 155 -14.27 13.92 -7.45
C GLU A 155 -12.97 13.81 -8.26
N GLU A 156 -11.85 14.35 -7.77
CA GLU A 156 -10.55 14.18 -8.45
C GLU A 156 -10.11 12.71 -8.46
N VAL A 157 -10.28 11.99 -7.35
CA VAL A 157 -10.00 10.54 -7.29
C VAL A 157 -10.86 9.79 -8.32
N LYS A 158 -12.15 10.10 -8.43
CA LYS A 158 -13.04 9.49 -9.44
C LYS A 158 -12.59 9.78 -10.88
N LYS A 159 -12.03 10.96 -11.14
CA LYS A 159 -11.43 11.26 -12.47
C LYS A 159 -10.21 10.42 -12.75
N VAL A 160 -9.33 10.24 -11.77
CA VAL A 160 -8.15 9.37 -11.89
C VAL A 160 -8.57 7.94 -12.20
N LEU A 161 -9.52 7.38 -11.41
CA LEU A 161 -10.05 6.03 -11.64
C LEU A 161 -10.61 5.87 -13.05
N LYS A 162 -11.48 6.79 -13.49
CA LYS A 162 -12.07 6.76 -14.83
C LYS A 162 -11.02 6.85 -15.94
N PHE A 163 -10.02 7.71 -15.78
CA PHE A 163 -8.95 7.87 -16.76
C PHE A 163 -8.24 6.55 -17.07
N TRP A 164 -7.87 5.79 -16.04
CA TRP A 164 -7.18 4.52 -16.22
C TRP A 164 -8.12 3.39 -16.67
N LEU A 165 -9.35 3.33 -16.16
CA LEU A 165 -10.34 2.34 -16.59
C LEU A 165 -10.77 2.57 -18.03
N ASP A 166 -10.95 3.82 -18.48
CA ASP A 166 -11.24 4.17 -19.88
C ASP A 166 -10.07 3.80 -20.82
N MET A 167 -8.83 3.78 -20.30
CA MET A 167 -7.66 3.32 -21.05
C MET A 167 -7.60 1.79 -21.18
N GLY A 168 -8.36 1.05 -20.35
CA GLY A 168 -8.42 -0.40 -20.36
C GLY A 168 -7.72 -1.11 -19.21
N VAL A 169 -7.30 -0.38 -18.15
CA VAL A 169 -6.80 -1.01 -16.92
C VAL A 169 -7.92 -1.85 -16.28
N ASP A 170 -7.58 -3.04 -15.80
CA ASP A 170 -8.55 -4.04 -15.33
C ASP A 170 -8.85 -3.95 -13.83
N GLY A 171 -8.29 -2.98 -13.14
CA GLY A 171 -8.57 -2.75 -11.72
C GLY A 171 -7.43 -2.10 -10.95
N PHE A 172 -7.63 -2.01 -9.64
CA PHE A 172 -6.69 -1.34 -8.76
C PHE A 172 -6.38 -2.13 -7.49
N ARG A 173 -5.10 -2.10 -7.10
CA ARG A 173 -4.70 -2.33 -5.71
C ARG A 173 -4.75 -0.98 -5.02
N GLU A 174 -5.55 -0.87 -4.00
CA GLU A 174 -5.81 0.37 -3.28
C GLU A 174 -4.90 0.46 -2.06
N ASP A 175 -3.85 1.28 -2.17
CA ASP A 175 -2.83 1.48 -1.15
C ASP A 175 -3.42 2.07 0.12
N VAL A 176 -3.17 1.41 1.25
CA VAL A 176 -3.65 1.80 2.60
C VAL A 176 -5.03 2.45 2.62
N ILE A 177 -5.93 1.96 1.78
CA ILE A 177 -7.25 2.58 1.55
C ILE A 177 -8.07 2.73 2.83
N THR A 178 -7.77 1.92 3.85
CA THR A 178 -8.44 2.02 5.15
C THR A 178 -8.05 3.27 5.95
N PHE A 179 -7.06 4.05 5.49
CA PHE A 179 -6.59 5.27 6.15
C PHE A 179 -7.24 6.54 5.60
N ILE A 180 -7.95 6.49 4.49
CA ILE A 180 -8.50 7.70 3.84
C ILE A 180 -9.54 8.46 4.68
N SER A 181 -10.18 7.80 5.64
CA SER A 181 -11.11 8.43 6.58
C SER A 181 -10.50 8.56 7.97
N LYS A 182 -10.38 9.78 8.46
CA LYS A 182 -9.85 10.07 9.80
C LYS A 182 -10.99 10.41 10.75
N LYS A 183 -10.78 10.16 12.06
CA LYS A 183 -11.76 10.51 13.10
C LYS A 183 -11.95 12.04 13.15
N GLU A 184 -13.19 12.49 13.15
CA GLU A 184 -13.54 13.89 13.27
C GLU A 184 -12.84 14.58 14.45
N GLY A 185 -12.42 15.83 14.23
CA GLY A 185 -11.72 16.64 15.22
C GLY A 185 -10.29 16.21 15.53
N LEU A 186 -9.80 15.11 14.96
CA LEU A 186 -8.42 14.61 15.07
C LEU A 186 -7.94 14.61 16.55
N PRO A 187 -8.60 13.88 17.47
CA PRO A 187 -8.30 13.95 18.90
C PRO A 187 -6.94 13.34 19.23
N ASP A 188 -6.33 13.79 20.34
CA ASP A 188 -5.14 13.14 20.88
C ASP A 188 -5.41 11.65 21.21
N ASP A 189 -4.44 10.78 20.89
CA ASP A 189 -4.51 9.35 21.24
C ASP A 189 -3.74 9.07 22.53
N TYR A 190 -4.44 8.59 23.54
CA TYR A 190 -3.90 8.18 24.83
C TYR A 190 -3.97 6.66 25.06
N ILE A 191 -4.45 5.90 24.09
CA ILE A 191 -4.67 4.45 24.18
C ILE A 191 -3.47 3.68 23.64
N MET A 192 -2.99 4.09 22.45
CA MET A 192 -1.88 3.40 21.79
C MET A 192 -0.53 3.78 22.43
N PRO A 193 0.28 2.79 22.83
CA PRO A 193 1.61 3.05 23.38
C PRO A 193 2.63 3.47 22.31
N ALA A 194 2.45 3.01 21.08
CA ALA A 194 3.21 3.36 19.90
C ALA A 194 2.27 3.56 18.70
N SER A 195 2.71 4.17 17.62
CA SER A 195 1.89 4.50 16.45
C SER A 195 0.58 5.20 16.85
N LYS A 196 0.71 6.26 17.65
CA LYS A 196 -0.44 7.03 18.14
C LYS A 196 -1.27 7.55 17.00
N GLY A 197 -2.57 7.48 17.14
CA GLY A 197 -3.52 7.86 16.10
C GLY A 197 -4.03 6.68 15.26
N PHE A 198 -3.34 5.53 15.24
CA PHE A 198 -3.67 4.39 14.39
C PHE A 198 -5.16 4.01 14.49
N ASN A 199 -5.73 3.93 15.68
CA ASN A 199 -7.15 3.62 15.89
C ASN A 199 -8.10 4.72 15.40
N TYR A 200 -7.61 5.90 15.02
CA TYR A 200 -8.40 7.04 14.59
C TYR A 200 -8.29 7.32 13.08
N PHE A 201 -7.27 6.77 12.43
CA PHE A 201 -7.14 6.88 10.98
C PHE A 201 -7.29 5.53 10.25
N ASN A 202 -7.20 4.38 10.94
CA ASN A 202 -7.48 3.08 10.34
C ASN A 202 -8.97 2.72 10.52
N HIS A 203 -9.65 2.44 9.42
CA HIS A 203 -11.10 2.20 9.37
C HIS A 203 -11.93 3.34 9.99
N GLY A 204 -11.62 4.58 9.62
CA GLY A 204 -12.32 5.77 10.11
C GLY A 204 -13.81 5.79 9.78
N PRO A 205 -14.57 6.74 10.38
CA PRO A 205 -16.04 6.70 10.43
C PRO A 205 -16.72 6.75 9.05
N HIS A 206 -16.15 7.43 8.07
CA HIS A 206 -16.73 7.63 6.74
C HIS A 206 -16.12 6.71 5.67
N LEU A 207 -15.20 5.80 6.03
CA LEU A 207 -14.53 4.95 5.06
C LEU A 207 -15.51 4.19 4.15
N HIS A 208 -16.50 3.53 4.75
CA HIS A 208 -17.47 2.76 3.98
C HIS A 208 -18.30 3.65 3.02
N GLU A 209 -18.64 4.86 3.45
CA GLU A 209 -19.37 5.85 2.62
C GLU A 209 -18.56 6.25 1.38
N TYR A 210 -17.25 6.53 1.56
CA TYR A 210 -16.39 6.91 0.44
C TYR A 210 -16.17 5.75 -0.54
N LEU A 211 -15.97 4.53 -0.03
CA LEU A 211 -15.82 3.35 -0.88
C LEU A 211 -17.14 3.03 -1.63
N ALA A 212 -18.29 3.19 -0.98
CA ALA A 212 -19.59 3.03 -1.62
C ALA A 212 -19.80 4.09 -2.74
N GLU A 213 -19.39 5.34 -2.51
CA GLU A 213 -19.41 6.41 -3.51
C GLU A 213 -18.53 6.04 -4.72
N PHE A 214 -17.30 5.55 -4.50
CA PHE A 214 -16.42 5.10 -5.59
C PHE A 214 -17.01 3.90 -6.33
N LYS A 215 -17.63 2.94 -5.61
CA LYS A 215 -18.32 1.79 -6.22
C LYS A 215 -19.46 2.25 -7.09
N GLU A 216 -20.35 3.08 -6.59
CA GLU A 216 -21.55 3.56 -7.32
C GLU A 216 -21.17 4.40 -8.53
N ASP A 217 -20.25 5.38 -8.34
CA ASP A 217 -19.92 6.36 -9.37
C ASP A 217 -18.93 5.87 -10.41
N VAL A 218 -18.11 4.87 -10.08
CA VAL A 218 -17.05 4.39 -10.97
C VAL A 218 -17.08 2.88 -11.12
N PHE A 219 -16.69 2.09 -10.12
CA PHE A 219 -16.37 0.68 -10.29
C PHE A 219 -17.52 -0.15 -10.82
N SER A 220 -18.78 0.15 -10.43
CA SER A 220 -19.98 -0.55 -10.95
C SER A 220 -20.22 -0.38 -12.45
N LYS A 221 -19.53 0.54 -13.10
CA LYS A 221 -19.67 0.85 -14.55
C LYS A 221 -18.60 0.17 -15.41
N TYR A 222 -17.66 -0.54 -14.79
CA TYR A 222 -16.57 -1.22 -15.46
C TYR A 222 -16.47 -2.68 -14.99
N ASP A 223 -15.96 -3.54 -15.84
CA ASP A 223 -15.53 -4.90 -15.47
C ASP A 223 -14.11 -4.81 -14.89
N CYS A 224 -14.00 -4.48 -13.63
CA CYS A 224 -12.74 -4.23 -12.97
C CYS A 224 -12.71 -4.86 -11.57
N MET A 225 -11.50 -5.10 -11.07
CA MET A 225 -11.23 -5.67 -9.75
C MET A 225 -10.71 -4.59 -8.79
N THR A 226 -11.14 -4.65 -7.53
CA THR A 226 -10.64 -3.83 -6.43
C THR A 226 -9.95 -4.71 -5.38
N LEU A 227 -8.73 -4.34 -5.00
CA LEU A 227 -7.92 -5.05 -4.02
C LEU A 227 -7.41 -4.06 -2.96
N ALA A 228 -8.07 -4.00 -1.81
CA ALA A 228 -7.79 -3.03 -0.77
C ALA A 228 -6.66 -3.48 0.17
N GLU A 229 -5.62 -2.70 0.33
CA GLU A 229 -4.66 -2.90 1.39
C GLU A 229 -5.22 -2.45 2.74
N ALA A 230 -5.21 -3.36 3.72
CA ALA A 230 -5.85 -3.14 5.02
C ALA A 230 -4.98 -3.64 6.19
N PRO A 231 -4.07 -2.82 6.70
CA PRO A 231 -3.25 -3.18 7.85
C PRO A 231 -4.09 -3.55 9.07
N MET A 232 -3.71 -4.61 9.78
CA MET A 232 -4.36 -5.12 10.99
C MET A 232 -5.85 -5.47 10.84
N VAL A 233 -6.35 -5.65 9.62
CA VAL A 233 -7.73 -6.09 9.37
C VAL A 233 -7.96 -7.52 9.87
N THR A 234 -9.14 -7.76 10.42
CA THR A 234 -9.61 -9.11 10.79
C THR A 234 -10.68 -9.58 9.80
N PRO A 235 -10.93 -10.90 9.65
CA PRO A 235 -11.98 -11.38 8.76
C PRO A 235 -13.35 -10.75 9.03
N LYS A 236 -13.69 -10.54 10.31
CA LYS A 236 -14.94 -9.89 10.70
C LYS A 236 -15.03 -8.42 10.24
N VAL A 237 -13.91 -7.70 10.25
CA VAL A 237 -13.86 -6.31 9.75
C VAL A 237 -13.88 -6.30 8.22
N ALA A 238 -13.10 -7.18 7.58
CA ALA A 238 -13.06 -7.31 6.12
C ALA A 238 -14.45 -7.54 5.53
N LEU A 239 -15.27 -8.40 6.13
CA LEU A 239 -16.64 -8.66 5.69
C LEU A 239 -17.58 -7.45 5.70
N LYS A 240 -17.21 -6.34 6.31
CA LYS A 240 -17.97 -5.09 6.16
C LYS A 240 -17.83 -4.47 4.78
N TYR A 241 -16.81 -4.86 4.01
CA TYR A 241 -16.44 -4.29 2.73
C TYR A 241 -16.56 -5.29 1.58
N ILE A 242 -16.29 -6.59 1.84
CA ILE A 242 -16.17 -7.64 0.82
C ILE A 242 -17.19 -8.78 0.96
N ASP A 243 -18.26 -8.62 1.75
CA ASP A 243 -19.26 -9.67 1.91
C ASP A 243 -20.13 -9.78 0.65
N GLU A 244 -19.87 -10.77 -0.20
CA GLU A 244 -20.58 -11.05 -1.45
C GLU A 244 -22.09 -11.31 -1.24
N THR A 245 -22.51 -11.59 -0.01
CA THR A 245 -23.93 -11.81 0.34
C THR A 245 -24.64 -10.52 0.73
N ALA A 246 -23.95 -9.38 0.77
CA ALA A 246 -24.41 -8.10 1.33
C ALA A 246 -23.88 -6.88 0.57
N GLU A 247 -24.04 -6.80 -0.74
CA GLU A 247 -23.61 -5.66 -1.58
C GLU A 247 -22.20 -5.12 -1.23
N PRO A 248 -21.13 -5.86 -1.59
CA PRO A 248 -19.77 -5.48 -1.26
C PRO A 248 -19.36 -4.18 -1.95
N VAL A 249 -18.56 -3.37 -1.26
CA VAL A 249 -17.96 -2.15 -1.84
C VAL A 249 -16.57 -2.40 -2.42
N LEU A 250 -15.94 -3.54 -2.08
CA LEU A 250 -14.65 -4.01 -2.55
C LEU A 250 -14.73 -5.51 -2.87
N ASP A 251 -13.81 -6.01 -3.71
CA ASP A 251 -13.79 -7.43 -4.08
C ASP A 251 -12.89 -8.26 -3.15
N MET A 252 -11.71 -7.75 -2.79
CA MET A 252 -10.75 -8.44 -1.92
C MET A 252 -10.03 -7.47 -1.00
N MET A 253 -9.46 -8.02 0.10
CA MET A 253 -8.57 -7.26 1.00
C MET A 253 -7.25 -7.98 1.21
N ILE A 254 -6.15 -7.22 1.18
CA ILE A 254 -4.81 -7.67 1.59
C ILE A 254 -4.77 -7.67 3.12
N GLN A 255 -4.46 -8.82 3.69
CA GLN A 255 -4.34 -9.01 5.12
C GLN A 255 -2.88 -9.26 5.52
N PHE A 256 -2.47 -8.78 6.68
CA PHE A 256 -1.10 -8.92 7.17
C PHE A 256 -0.91 -10.04 8.21
N ALA A 257 -1.96 -10.76 8.59
CA ALA A 257 -1.89 -11.78 9.64
C ALA A 257 -0.89 -12.91 9.35
N THR A 258 -0.63 -13.22 8.06
CA THR A 258 0.38 -14.19 7.65
C THR A 258 1.79 -13.63 7.77
N GLN A 259 1.95 -12.32 7.58
CA GLN A 259 3.21 -11.61 7.73
C GLN A 259 3.57 -11.36 9.21
N GLU A 260 2.58 -11.34 10.09
CA GLU A 260 2.75 -11.16 11.53
C GLU A 260 3.01 -12.46 12.29
N ALA A 261 3.18 -13.60 11.62
CA ALA A 261 3.37 -14.89 12.27
C ALA A 261 4.64 -14.99 13.15
N ASP A 262 5.63 -14.15 12.86
CA ASP A 262 6.88 -14.00 13.60
C ASP A 262 7.05 -12.62 14.23
N CYS A 263 5.95 -11.89 14.43
CA CYS A 263 5.94 -10.57 15.05
C CYS A 263 5.02 -10.52 16.28
N LEU A 264 5.29 -9.61 17.21
CA LEU A 264 4.39 -9.33 18.33
C LEU A 264 3.39 -8.23 18.00
N PHE A 265 3.82 -7.21 17.27
CA PHE A 265 2.99 -6.07 16.88
C PHE A 265 3.62 -5.41 15.67
N MET A 266 2.95 -5.47 14.54
CA MET A 266 3.48 -5.04 13.25
C MET A 266 4.91 -5.60 13.01
N ASP A 267 5.64 -5.15 12.02
CA ASP A 267 6.98 -5.68 11.71
C ASP A 267 8.12 -5.21 12.63
N PHE A 268 7.80 -4.49 13.71
CA PHE A 268 8.82 -3.88 14.56
C PHE A 268 9.39 -4.79 15.66
N ASN A 269 8.72 -5.88 16.01
CA ASN A 269 9.11 -6.73 17.13
C ASN A 269 9.15 -8.20 16.72
N HIS A 270 10.20 -8.58 16.00
CA HIS A 270 10.40 -9.96 15.59
C HIS A 270 10.57 -10.91 16.78
N ILE A 271 9.89 -12.03 16.69
CA ILE A 271 9.97 -13.18 17.59
C ILE A 271 10.30 -14.43 16.76
N PRO A 272 10.79 -15.51 17.37
CA PRO A 272 11.03 -16.75 16.63
C PRO A 272 9.78 -17.20 15.86
N PHE A 273 9.96 -17.59 14.60
CA PHE A 273 8.90 -18.08 13.73
C PHE A 273 8.09 -19.19 14.39
N SER A 274 6.78 -19.13 14.24
CA SER A 274 5.84 -20.10 14.76
C SER A 274 4.90 -20.63 13.69
N LEU A 275 5.14 -21.86 13.24
CA LEU A 275 4.23 -22.55 12.32
C LEU A 275 2.78 -22.60 12.86
N ARG A 276 2.61 -22.68 14.18
CA ARG A 276 1.27 -22.64 14.81
C ARG A 276 0.58 -21.29 14.54
N LYS A 277 1.31 -20.17 14.65
CA LYS A 277 0.76 -18.82 14.35
C LYS A 277 0.40 -18.69 12.88
N LEU A 278 1.29 -19.09 11.98
CA LEU A 278 1.03 -19.06 10.54
C LEU A 278 -0.21 -19.90 10.17
N LYS A 279 -0.30 -21.13 10.66
CA LYS A 279 -1.49 -21.98 10.45
C LYS A 279 -2.76 -21.35 11.04
N LYS A 280 -2.67 -20.68 12.19
CA LYS A 280 -3.80 -19.98 12.78
C LYS A 280 -4.24 -18.81 11.90
N ALA A 281 -3.30 -18.03 11.34
CA ALA A 281 -3.60 -16.95 10.41
C ALA A 281 -4.37 -17.47 9.18
N TYR A 282 -3.83 -18.46 8.48
CA TYR A 282 -4.52 -19.09 7.35
C TYR A 282 -5.91 -19.61 7.72
N SER A 283 -6.01 -20.40 8.80
CA SER A 283 -7.31 -20.96 9.22
C SER A 283 -8.32 -19.88 9.59
N SER A 284 -7.88 -18.81 10.23
CA SER A 284 -8.76 -17.69 10.60
C SER A 284 -9.36 -17.01 9.37
N TRP A 285 -8.54 -16.77 8.35
CA TRP A 285 -9.00 -16.12 7.13
C TRP A 285 -9.84 -17.07 6.25
N GLN A 286 -9.39 -18.31 6.06
CA GLN A 286 -10.17 -19.30 5.29
C GLN A 286 -11.56 -19.54 5.89
N ASN A 287 -11.64 -19.78 7.20
CA ASN A 287 -12.91 -20.00 7.89
C ASN A 287 -13.74 -18.72 8.01
N GLY A 288 -13.08 -17.57 8.21
CA GLY A 288 -13.77 -16.31 8.41
C GLY A 288 -14.45 -15.76 7.17
N LEU A 289 -13.93 -16.07 5.98
CA LEU A 289 -14.50 -15.66 4.69
C LEU A 289 -15.29 -16.75 3.98
N GLU A 290 -15.37 -17.97 4.54
CA GLU A 290 -16.06 -19.09 3.89
C GLU A 290 -17.51 -18.76 3.55
N GLY A 291 -17.86 -18.86 2.26
CA GLY A 291 -19.21 -18.59 1.74
C GLY A 291 -19.63 -17.13 1.74
N LYS A 292 -18.72 -16.18 2.02
CA LYS A 292 -19.03 -14.76 2.17
C LYS A 292 -18.10 -13.82 1.44
N GLY A 293 -16.85 -14.19 1.24
CA GLY A 293 -15.88 -13.31 0.60
C GLY A 293 -14.71 -14.07 0.04
N TRP A 294 -13.82 -13.36 -0.67
CA TRP A 294 -12.69 -13.94 -1.38
C TRP A 294 -11.36 -13.50 -0.77
N ASN A 295 -10.42 -14.43 -0.63
CA ASN A 295 -9.09 -14.15 -0.08
C ASN A 295 -8.09 -13.73 -1.17
N MET A 296 -7.29 -12.71 -0.88
CA MET A 296 -5.98 -12.55 -1.48
C MET A 296 -4.98 -13.44 -0.75
N LEU A 297 -4.26 -14.26 -1.48
CA LEU A 297 -3.29 -15.22 -0.93
C LEU A 297 -1.88 -14.82 -1.32
N TYR A 298 -1.03 -14.53 -0.34
CA TYR A 298 0.37 -14.19 -0.56
C TYR A 298 1.22 -14.57 0.65
N ILE A 299 2.53 -14.61 0.52
CA ILE A 299 3.46 -14.92 1.59
C ILE A 299 4.66 -13.97 1.62
N GLU A 300 4.92 -13.26 0.53
CA GLU A 300 5.89 -12.15 0.45
C GLU A 300 5.38 -11.09 -0.53
N ASN A 301 5.86 -9.87 -0.38
CA ASN A 301 5.60 -8.74 -1.25
C ASN A 301 6.77 -7.75 -1.19
N HIS A 302 6.60 -6.55 -1.76
CA HIS A 302 7.62 -5.50 -1.75
C HIS A 302 7.89 -4.91 -0.36
N ASP A 303 6.95 -5.03 0.60
CA ASP A 303 7.08 -4.51 1.97
C ASP A 303 7.71 -5.51 2.95
N HIS A 304 7.80 -6.78 2.57
CA HIS A 304 8.20 -7.84 3.50
C HIS A 304 9.40 -8.65 2.99
N PRO A 305 10.20 -9.22 3.92
CA PRO A 305 11.32 -10.06 3.57
C PRO A 305 10.93 -11.26 2.72
N ARG A 306 11.85 -11.73 1.88
CA ARG A 306 11.69 -12.95 1.08
C ARG A 306 11.37 -14.16 1.96
N MET A 307 10.35 -14.91 1.57
CA MET A 307 9.81 -16.03 2.38
C MET A 307 10.83 -17.12 2.69
N VAL A 308 11.73 -17.42 1.75
CA VAL A 308 12.77 -18.45 1.94
C VAL A 308 13.70 -18.07 3.08
N SER A 309 14.11 -16.80 3.14
CA SER A 309 14.98 -16.28 4.21
C SER A 309 14.23 -16.15 5.54
N ARG A 310 12.93 -15.78 5.50
CA ARG A 310 12.13 -15.48 6.70
C ARG A 310 11.54 -16.74 7.35
N TYR A 311 10.87 -17.58 6.57
CA TYR A 311 10.12 -18.75 7.06
C TYR A 311 10.71 -20.09 6.65
N GLY A 312 11.67 -20.09 5.72
CA GLY A 312 12.31 -21.27 5.17
C GLY A 312 13.72 -21.50 5.70
N SER A 313 14.54 -22.04 4.83
CA SER A 313 15.96 -22.30 5.09
C SER A 313 16.74 -22.12 3.80
N GLU A 314 17.65 -21.17 3.76
CA GLU A 314 18.53 -20.98 2.60
C GLU A 314 19.45 -22.18 2.34
N LYS A 315 19.74 -22.99 3.38
CA LYS A 315 20.48 -24.24 3.23
C LYS A 315 19.68 -25.30 2.43
N PHE A 316 18.36 -25.31 2.56
CA PHE A 316 17.43 -26.18 1.84
C PHE A 316 16.53 -25.29 0.97
N HIS A 317 17.18 -24.52 0.11
CA HIS A 317 16.56 -23.44 -0.63
C HIS A 317 15.39 -23.89 -1.51
N GLU A 318 15.62 -24.87 -2.38
CA GLU A 318 14.61 -25.35 -3.34
C GLU A 318 13.42 -26.00 -2.62
N GLU A 319 13.70 -26.86 -1.62
CA GLU A 319 12.66 -27.52 -0.84
C GLU A 319 11.84 -26.50 -0.03
N SER A 320 12.51 -25.49 0.54
CA SER A 320 11.84 -24.41 1.28
C SER A 320 10.94 -23.59 0.38
N ALA A 321 11.43 -23.14 -0.77
CA ALA A 321 10.67 -22.35 -1.73
C ALA A 321 9.42 -23.10 -2.19
N LYS A 322 9.56 -24.37 -2.58
CA LYS A 322 8.45 -25.23 -3.01
C LYS A 322 7.43 -25.47 -1.90
N MET A 323 7.90 -25.79 -0.70
CA MET A 323 7.02 -26.04 0.46
C MET A 323 6.24 -24.79 0.83
N LEU A 324 6.88 -23.62 0.86
CA LEU A 324 6.22 -22.35 1.17
C LEU A 324 5.21 -21.96 0.09
N ALA A 325 5.53 -22.12 -1.19
CA ALA A 325 4.58 -21.90 -2.28
C ALA A 325 3.33 -22.80 -2.13
N VAL A 326 3.51 -24.10 -1.90
CA VAL A 326 2.41 -25.06 -1.68
C VAL A 326 1.56 -24.65 -0.46
N SER A 327 2.16 -24.08 0.58
CA SER A 327 1.45 -23.76 1.83
C SER A 327 0.32 -22.75 1.68
N TYR A 328 0.35 -21.90 0.64
CA TYR A 328 -0.69 -20.89 0.44
C TYR A 328 -1.42 -21.00 -0.92
N MET A 329 -0.75 -21.44 -2.00
CA MET A 329 -1.33 -21.45 -3.36
C MET A 329 -2.52 -22.41 -3.51
N PHE A 330 -2.65 -23.40 -2.64
CA PHE A 330 -3.79 -24.37 -2.67
C PHE A 330 -4.92 -24.01 -1.70
N LEU A 331 -4.86 -22.86 -1.05
CA LEU A 331 -5.94 -22.34 -0.24
C LEU A 331 -7.02 -21.70 -1.16
N LYS A 332 -8.22 -21.48 -0.63
CA LYS A 332 -9.31 -20.80 -1.36
C LYS A 332 -9.00 -19.30 -1.44
N GLY A 333 -8.82 -18.77 -2.64
CA GLY A 333 -8.53 -17.37 -2.92
C GLY A 333 -7.70 -17.20 -4.18
N THR A 334 -7.30 -15.96 -4.47
CA THR A 334 -6.42 -15.62 -5.58
C THR A 334 -4.97 -15.55 -5.12
N PRO A 335 -4.08 -16.44 -5.57
CA PRO A 335 -2.67 -16.40 -5.21
C PRO A 335 -1.94 -15.27 -5.95
N PHE A 336 -1.12 -14.54 -5.19
CA PHE A 336 -0.20 -13.53 -5.70
C PHE A 336 1.23 -14.03 -5.57
N VAL A 337 2.00 -13.86 -6.62
CA VAL A 337 3.41 -14.24 -6.71
C VAL A 337 4.22 -12.96 -6.86
N TYR A 338 5.07 -12.65 -5.91
CA TYR A 338 5.95 -11.49 -5.99
C TYR A 338 7.12 -11.79 -6.94
N GLN A 339 7.54 -10.81 -7.73
CA GLN A 339 8.66 -10.97 -8.67
C GLN A 339 9.90 -11.56 -7.97
N GLY A 340 10.48 -12.61 -8.56
CA GLY A 340 11.59 -13.36 -7.97
C GLY A 340 11.17 -14.48 -7.02
N GLN A 341 9.92 -14.51 -6.55
CA GLN A 341 9.40 -15.61 -5.74
C GLN A 341 9.36 -16.92 -6.54
N GLU A 342 9.09 -16.85 -7.84
CA GLU A 342 9.02 -18.01 -8.75
C GLU A 342 10.34 -18.74 -8.89
N ILE A 343 11.46 -18.08 -8.59
CA ILE A 343 12.81 -18.67 -8.54
C ILE A 343 13.32 -18.83 -7.10
N GLY A 344 12.47 -18.56 -6.09
CA GLY A 344 12.80 -18.66 -4.68
C GLY A 344 13.83 -17.64 -4.21
N MET A 345 13.81 -16.40 -4.67
CA MET A 345 14.77 -15.38 -4.21
C MET A 345 14.89 -15.32 -2.69
N SER A 346 16.12 -15.15 -2.22
CA SER A 346 16.47 -14.91 -0.82
C SER A 346 16.63 -13.40 -0.57
N ASN A 347 16.67 -13.00 0.70
CA ASN A 347 16.97 -11.63 1.08
C ASN A 347 18.37 -11.22 0.61
N TRP A 348 18.47 -9.97 0.21
CA TRP A 348 19.75 -9.31 0.04
C TRP A 348 20.11 -8.58 1.36
N TYR A 349 21.35 -8.74 1.80
CA TYR A 349 21.87 -8.11 3.01
C TYR A 349 23.00 -7.17 2.62
N PRO A 350 22.74 -5.89 2.37
CA PRO A 350 23.79 -4.93 2.03
C PRO A 350 24.76 -4.76 3.20
N SER A 351 26.06 -4.64 2.86
CA SER A 351 27.11 -4.42 3.85
C SER A 351 27.17 -2.98 4.38
N ASP A 352 26.58 -2.06 3.61
CA ASP A 352 26.51 -0.63 3.93
C ASP A 352 25.04 -0.22 4.08
N PRO A 353 24.65 0.35 5.24
CA PRO A 353 23.31 0.85 5.45
C PRO A 353 22.88 1.94 4.47
N GLU A 354 23.81 2.69 3.88
CA GLU A 354 23.49 3.70 2.86
C GLU A 354 22.97 3.09 1.56
N MET A 355 23.12 1.77 1.37
CA MET A 355 22.55 1.04 0.23
C MET A 355 21.05 0.75 0.37
N TYR A 356 20.46 0.96 1.54
CA TYR A 356 19.01 0.91 1.69
C TYR A 356 18.39 2.20 1.16
N GLU A 357 17.44 2.08 0.27
CA GLU A 357 16.68 3.22 -0.28
C GLU A 357 15.40 3.49 0.51
N ASP A 358 14.87 2.49 1.19
CA ASP A 358 13.64 2.57 1.99
C ASP A 358 13.75 3.60 3.12
N VAL A 359 12.83 4.56 3.13
CA VAL A 359 12.81 5.70 4.05
C VAL A 359 12.64 5.26 5.52
N GLN A 360 11.80 4.27 5.77
CA GLN A 360 11.56 3.76 7.12
C GLN A 360 12.78 3.01 7.67
N THR A 361 13.43 2.19 6.85
CA THR A 361 14.67 1.48 7.20
C THR A 361 15.78 2.45 7.53
N ARG A 362 15.99 3.48 6.71
CA ARG A 362 16.97 4.55 6.96
C ARG A 362 16.69 5.26 8.27
N TRP A 363 15.47 5.70 8.49
CA TRP A 363 15.09 6.38 9.74
C TRP A 363 15.31 5.49 10.97
N GLN A 364 14.93 4.22 10.90
CA GLN A 364 15.15 3.26 11.99
C GLN A 364 16.63 3.04 12.27
N TYR A 365 17.44 2.89 11.22
CA TYR A 365 18.87 2.74 11.37
C TYR A 365 19.50 3.94 12.07
N GLU A 366 19.17 5.15 11.65
CA GLU A 366 19.71 6.39 12.23
C GLU A 366 19.24 6.63 13.66
N ASN A 367 17.96 6.42 13.93
CA ASN A 367 17.34 6.81 15.19
C ASN A 367 17.27 5.69 16.25
N VAL A 368 17.25 4.46 15.83
CA VAL A 368 17.16 3.28 16.71
C VAL A 368 18.44 2.46 16.67
N GLY A 369 18.93 2.14 15.48
CA GLY A 369 20.11 1.29 15.25
C GLY A 369 21.39 1.88 15.82
N THR A 370 21.61 3.19 15.66
CA THR A 370 22.81 3.87 16.17
C THR A 370 22.92 3.88 17.70
N LYS A 371 21.81 3.67 18.40
CA LYS A 371 21.77 3.58 19.88
C LYS A 371 22.07 2.16 20.40
N LYS A 372 22.16 1.16 19.52
CA LYS A 372 22.51 -0.22 19.89
C LYS A 372 24.01 -0.45 19.69
N SER A 373 24.58 -1.45 20.42
CA SER A 373 25.96 -1.86 20.18
C SER A 373 26.13 -2.39 18.74
N PRO A 374 27.34 -2.30 18.16
CA PRO A 374 27.60 -2.79 16.80
C PRO A 374 27.16 -4.25 16.55
N GLU A 375 27.16 -5.08 17.60
CA GLU A 375 26.74 -6.50 17.57
C GLU A 375 25.21 -6.69 17.54
N LYS A 376 24.43 -5.60 17.70
CA LYS A 376 22.95 -5.60 17.75
C LYS A 376 22.30 -4.65 16.72
N ARG A 377 23.15 -4.09 15.85
CA ARG A 377 22.71 -3.22 14.75
C ARG A 377 22.21 -4.02 13.56
#